data_4c65a6ea8079df41720cc6893bf68aa0
#
_entry.id   4c65a6ea8079df41720cc6893bf68aa0
#
_cell.length_a   1.000
_cell.length_b   1.000
_cell.length_c   1.000
_cell.angle_alpha   90.00
_cell.angle_beta   90.00
_cell.angle_gamma   90.00
#
_symmetry.space_group_name_H-M   'P 1'
#
loop_
_entity.id
_entity.type
_entity.pdbx_description
1 polymer ?
#
loop_
_entity_poly.entity_id
_entity_poly.type
_entity_poly.pdbx_seq_one_letter_code
_entity_poly.pdbx_strand_id
1 'polypeptide(L)'
;VLYFDGGLYNNFPADVMCNEFHPDYIIGSNVSYNAAPPQEDDLISQLTNMLVTPTDFTIPCENGILIQPKTALSTFNFDDVGKAIDEGYRATIAMMDSIKSLVPYRTTPEELALKRKVFRDKIPQLIISEVQTSNKKLTDESYVRKSILKNNKNQTISYSKLERRYFRTYATPQIDYLFPTLDLKPDSTYTMHLDVKSTRSLKVDFGGIVSSRAINTGFVQLNYYHLARTANTIEVNSYFGKFYGSGKLSGEIHLPSYYPISFKGYFCLNRFDYFRSFATFFEDVKPSFLVQYETYAGGQVKVPLFNNSKSVLDYKHFELVDNYYQTQEFTNKDTSDVTKFYGDVITFSLEQNSLNRKQFATAGSLLSFSAKYVQGKEHSVSGSTSATKYDYHHLHNWLNLNAEAHIFPIHKKHISFGIHGLASVSSQSLFKNYTATLLNLNAFHALPDLQTFFLPEYRSPQFISGGINLIVSPIKHVDLRADGYLFQPFKQLTQKDDGTFGYSPLFKGESIVAAASAIYHSPIGPLRLTLNYFPQQAEPLYFQFSFGYIIFNDRATR
;
A
#
# COMPACT_ATOMS: atom_id res chain seq x y z
N VAL A 1 -8.35 9.33 -34.51
CA VAL A 1 -8.91 8.12 -35.12
C VAL A 1 -9.02 7.08 -34.03
N LEU A 2 -10.21 6.48 -33.86
CA LEU A 2 -10.42 5.37 -32.94
C LEU A 2 -10.07 4.07 -33.68
N TYR A 3 -9.29 3.22 -33.03
CA TYR A 3 -8.96 1.88 -33.52
C TYR A 3 -9.61 0.85 -32.60
N PHE A 4 -10.07 -0.24 -33.19
CA PHE A 4 -10.59 -1.40 -32.49
C PHE A 4 -9.70 -2.62 -32.77
N ASP A 5 -9.83 -3.65 -31.95
CA ASP A 5 -9.18 -4.93 -32.21
C ASP A 5 -9.65 -5.51 -33.53
N GLY A 6 -8.71 -5.78 -34.43
CA GLY A 6 -8.98 -6.38 -35.74
C GLY A 6 -9.63 -7.76 -35.66
N GLY A 7 -9.41 -8.49 -34.56
CA GLY A 7 -10.01 -9.78 -34.29
C GLY A 7 -11.52 -9.76 -34.15
N LEU A 8 -12.14 -8.60 -33.88
CA LEU A 8 -13.61 -8.46 -33.91
C LEU A 8 -14.18 -8.61 -35.32
N TYR A 9 -13.40 -8.28 -36.35
CA TYR A 9 -13.80 -8.32 -37.76
C TYR A 9 -13.22 -9.53 -38.49
N ASN A 10 -11.90 -9.78 -38.37
CA ASN A 10 -11.19 -10.90 -38.96
C ASN A 10 -10.07 -11.36 -38.02
N ASN A 11 -10.33 -12.46 -37.31
CA ASN A 11 -9.40 -13.00 -36.31
C ASN A 11 -8.32 -13.93 -36.91
N PHE A 12 -8.42 -14.21 -38.22
CA PHE A 12 -7.46 -15.03 -38.96
C PHE A 12 -7.26 -14.45 -40.38
N PRO A 13 -6.51 -13.36 -40.54
CA PRO A 13 -6.41 -12.59 -41.79
C PRO A 13 -5.48 -13.26 -42.83
N ALA A 14 -5.68 -14.55 -43.12
CA ALA A 14 -4.92 -15.29 -44.10
C ALA A 14 -5.18 -14.79 -45.53
N ASP A 15 -6.38 -14.36 -45.83
CA ASP A 15 -6.80 -13.71 -47.06
C ASP A 15 -6.02 -12.41 -47.33
N VAL A 16 -5.88 -11.56 -46.31
CA VAL A 16 -5.09 -10.33 -46.39
C VAL A 16 -3.62 -10.65 -46.62
N MET A 17 -3.06 -11.65 -45.92
CA MET A 17 -1.67 -12.09 -46.13
C MET A 17 -1.43 -12.56 -47.55
N CYS A 18 -2.35 -13.35 -48.13
CA CYS A 18 -2.25 -13.82 -49.50
C CYS A 18 -2.32 -12.67 -50.51
N ASN A 19 -3.30 -11.78 -50.37
CA ASN A 19 -3.61 -10.74 -51.33
C ASN A 19 -2.60 -9.57 -51.33
N GLU A 20 -2.12 -9.18 -50.12
CA GLU A 20 -1.28 -8.00 -49.96
C GLU A 20 0.22 -8.33 -49.96
N PHE A 21 0.63 -9.50 -49.44
CA PHE A 21 2.03 -9.83 -49.21
C PHE A 21 2.55 -10.93 -50.15
N HIS A 22 1.67 -11.69 -50.84
CA HIS A 22 2.01 -12.75 -51.77
C HIS A 22 3.12 -13.69 -51.26
N PRO A 23 2.99 -14.29 -50.10
CA PRO A 23 4.03 -15.13 -49.52
C PRO A 23 4.14 -16.46 -50.25
N ASP A 24 5.34 -17.03 -50.34
CA ASP A 24 5.58 -18.35 -50.89
C ASP A 24 4.92 -19.45 -50.05
N TYR A 25 4.72 -19.19 -48.73
CA TYR A 25 4.16 -20.12 -47.77
C TYR A 25 3.57 -19.43 -46.54
N ILE A 26 2.40 -19.90 -46.08
CA ILE A 26 1.73 -19.42 -44.85
C ILE A 26 1.73 -20.51 -43.79
N ILE A 27 2.18 -20.17 -42.60
CA ILE A 27 1.95 -20.96 -41.38
C ILE A 27 0.92 -20.23 -40.55
N GLY A 28 -0.33 -20.72 -40.53
CA GLY A 28 -1.41 -20.18 -39.71
C GLY A 28 -1.45 -20.85 -38.35
N SER A 29 -1.58 -20.07 -37.28
CA SER A 29 -1.83 -20.59 -35.93
C SER A 29 -3.23 -20.19 -35.49
N ASN A 30 -4.14 -21.15 -35.44
CA ASN A 30 -5.51 -20.92 -34.98
C ASN A 30 -5.64 -21.31 -33.50
N VAL A 31 -5.81 -20.31 -32.63
CA VAL A 31 -6.03 -20.46 -31.19
C VAL A 31 -7.43 -20.00 -30.76
N SER A 32 -8.31 -19.76 -31.74
CA SER A 32 -9.67 -19.28 -31.50
C SER A 32 -10.71 -20.19 -32.15
N TYR A 33 -11.96 -19.95 -31.84
CA TYR A 33 -13.10 -20.64 -32.43
C TYR A 33 -14.24 -19.64 -32.61
N ASN A 34 -15.09 -19.92 -33.58
CA ASN A 34 -16.34 -19.17 -33.75
C ASN A 34 -17.30 -19.52 -32.62
N ALA A 35 -17.91 -18.49 -32.01
CA ALA A 35 -18.91 -18.69 -30.98
C ALA A 35 -20.09 -19.55 -31.50
N ALA A 36 -20.66 -20.37 -30.65
CA ALA A 36 -21.89 -21.09 -30.95
C ALA A 36 -23.04 -20.09 -31.24
N PRO A 37 -24.06 -20.47 -31.98
CA PRO A 37 -25.23 -19.63 -32.18
C PRO A 37 -25.78 -19.11 -30.85
N PRO A 38 -26.34 -17.88 -30.80
CA PRO A 38 -26.82 -17.29 -29.56
C PRO A 38 -28.00 -18.07 -28.99
N GLN A 39 -28.04 -18.18 -27.66
CA GLN A 39 -29.13 -18.80 -26.94
C GLN A 39 -30.19 -17.76 -26.58
N GLU A 40 -31.47 -18.15 -26.61
CA GLU A 40 -32.61 -17.23 -26.39
C GLU A 40 -32.57 -16.56 -24.99
N ASP A 41 -32.08 -17.28 -23.97
CA ASP A 41 -32.08 -16.83 -22.58
C ASP A 41 -30.71 -16.26 -22.10
N ASP A 42 -29.71 -16.20 -22.99
CA ASP A 42 -28.35 -15.70 -22.64
C ASP A 42 -28.03 -14.41 -23.38
N LEU A 43 -28.28 -13.28 -22.70
CA LEU A 43 -27.99 -11.94 -23.21
C LEU A 43 -26.50 -11.76 -23.57
N ILE A 44 -25.58 -12.40 -22.84
CA ILE A 44 -24.13 -12.28 -23.08
C ILE A 44 -23.76 -13.01 -24.37
N SER A 45 -24.32 -14.20 -24.61
CA SER A 45 -24.12 -14.94 -25.87
C SER A 45 -24.67 -14.18 -27.07
N GLN A 46 -25.83 -13.54 -26.92
CA GLN A 46 -26.43 -12.69 -27.94
C GLN A 46 -25.56 -11.48 -28.27
N LEU A 47 -25.11 -10.74 -27.25
CA LEU A 47 -24.22 -9.58 -27.41
C LEU A 47 -22.87 -9.98 -28.04
N THR A 48 -22.27 -11.10 -27.64
CA THR A 48 -21.01 -11.60 -28.21
C THR A 48 -21.19 -11.91 -29.70
N ASN A 49 -22.27 -12.60 -30.09
CA ASN A 49 -22.53 -12.89 -31.49
C ASN A 49 -22.85 -11.64 -32.35
N MET A 50 -23.36 -10.57 -31.74
CA MET A 50 -23.57 -9.29 -32.41
C MET A 50 -22.28 -8.49 -32.64
N LEU A 51 -21.27 -8.65 -31.75
CA LEU A 51 -20.06 -7.87 -31.78
C LEU A 51 -18.94 -8.52 -32.60
N VAL A 52 -18.93 -9.84 -32.75
CA VAL A 52 -17.84 -10.59 -33.38
C VAL A 52 -18.31 -11.22 -34.69
N THR A 53 -17.65 -10.90 -35.80
CA THR A 53 -17.90 -11.56 -37.08
C THR A 53 -17.29 -12.97 -37.07
N PRO A 54 -18.04 -14.01 -37.51
CA PRO A 54 -17.46 -15.34 -37.68
C PRO A 54 -16.22 -15.30 -38.57
N THR A 55 -15.14 -15.91 -38.10
CA THR A 55 -13.83 -15.93 -38.80
C THR A 55 -13.74 -17.14 -39.71
N ASP A 56 -13.29 -16.95 -40.96
CA ASP A 56 -12.88 -18.02 -41.85
C ASP A 56 -11.41 -18.41 -41.52
N PHE A 57 -11.19 -19.65 -41.10
CA PHE A 57 -9.87 -20.17 -40.76
C PHE A 57 -9.18 -20.88 -41.94
N THR A 58 -9.67 -20.73 -43.15
CA THR A 58 -9.05 -21.30 -44.33
C THR A 58 -7.85 -20.45 -44.78
N ILE A 59 -6.87 -21.10 -45.40
CA ILE A 59 -5.74 -20.42 -46.03
C ILE A 59 -6.00 -20.46 -47.55
N PRO A 60 -6.29 -19.31 -48.17
CA PRO A 60 -6.65 -19.28 -49.60
C PRO A 60 -5.45 -19.36 -50.56
N CYS A 61 -4.20 -19.31 -50.07
CA CYS A 61 -3.01 -19.48 -50.86
C CYS A 61 -2.74 -20.95 -51.25
N GLU A 62 -2.01 -21.17 -52.33
CA GLU A 62 -1.64 -22.52 -52.81
C GLU A 62 -0.85 -23.33 -51.77
N ASN A 63 0.02 -22.66 -51.00
CA ASN A 63 0.89 -23.28 -50.01
C ASN A 63 0.64 -22.72 -48.63
N GLY A 64 0.12 -23.55 -47.75
CA GLY A 64 -0.10 -23.16 -46.37
C GLY A 64 -0.38 -24.33 -45.46
N ILE A 65 -0.15 -24.16 -44.18
CA ILE A 65 -0.45 -25.14 -43.14
C ILE A 65 -1.12 -24.45 -41.95
N LEU A 66 -2.22 -25.05 -41.45
CA LEU A 66 -2.93 -24.58 -40.29
C LEU A 66 -2.54 -25.41 -39.06
N ILE A 67 -1.97 -24.78 -38.04
CA ILE A 67 -1.66 -25.38 -36.75
C ILE A 67 -2.78 -24.99 -35.81
N GLN A 68 -3.48 -25.99 -35.26
CA GLN A 68 -4.62 -25.80 -34.38
C GLN A 68 -4.45 -26.57 -33.08
N PRO A 69 -3.84 -25.96 -32.05
CA PRO A 69 -3.74 -26.58 -30.73
C PRO A 69 -5.13 -26.79 -30.13
N LYS A 70 -5.37 -27.95 -29.57
CA LYS A 70 -6.61 -28.24 -28.82
C LYS A 70 -6.36 -27.85 -27.36
N THR A 71 -6.80 -26.65 -26.96
CA THR A 71 -6.69 -26.20 -25.59
C THR A 71 -8.07 -26.07 -24.93
N ALA A 72 -8.16 -26.43 -23.66
CA ALA A 72 -9.34 -26.21 -22.83
C ALA A 72 -9.27 -24.87 -22.06
N LEU A 73 -8.25 -24.06 -22.30
CA LEU A 73 -8.04 -22.79 -21.59
C LEU A 73 -8.95 -21.70 -22.18
N SER A 74 -9.56 -20.91 -21.30
CA SER A 74 -10.32 -19.73 -21.72
C SER A 74 -9.40 -18.57 -22.11
N THR A 75 -9.90 -17.67 -22.97
CA THR A 75 -9.17 -16.51 -23.50
C THR A 75 -8.52 -15.62 -22.42
N PHE A 76 -9.14 -15.54 -21.24
CA PHE A 76 -8.68 -14.70 -20.13
C PHE A 76 -8.03 -15.49 -18.98
N ASN A 77 -7.72 -16.78 -19.19
CA ASN A 77 -7.00 -17.55 -18.20
C ASN A 77 -5.49 -17.37 -18.37
N PHE A 78 -4.91 -16.47 -17.59
CA PHE A 78 -3.46 -16.19 -17.56
C PHE A 78 -2.69 -17.02 -16.50
N ASP A 79 -3.37 -17.81 -15.69
CA ASP A 79 -2.75 -18.59 -14.61
C ASP A 79 -2.03 -19.85 -15.17
N ASP A 80 -2.48 -20.37 -16.31
CA ASP A 80 -1.99 -21.61 -16.94
C ASP A 80 -1.23 -21.38 -18.25
N VAL A 81 -0.56 -20.23 -18.39
CA VAL A 81 0.19 -19.85 -19.63
C VAL A 81 1.22 -20.93 -20.05
N GLY A 82 1.91 -21.55 -19.08
CA GLY A 82 2.85 -22.64 -19.37
C GLY A 82 2.20 -23.81 -20.09
N LYS A 83 0.98 -24.18 -19.72
CA LYS A 83 0.22 -25.25 -20.36
C LYS A 83 -0.17 -24.89 -21.79
N ALA A 84 -0.60 -23.65 -22.04
CA ALA A 84 -0.91 -23.17 -23.40
C ALA A 84 0.32 -23.22 -24.31
N ILE A 85 1.50 -22.85 -23.80
CA ILE A 85 2.78 -22.92 -24.54
C ILE A 85 3.11 -24.37 -24.90
N ASP A 86 2.99 -25.29 -23.95
CA ASP A 86 3.28 -26.73 -24.19
C ASP A 86 2.34 -27.35 -25.21
N GLU A 87 1.04 -27.00 -25.17
CA GLU A 87 0.04 -27.50 -26.12
C GLU A 87 0.33 -26.98 -27.53
N GLY A 88 0.64 -25.67 -27.68
CA GLY A 88 1.04 -25.07 -28.94
C GLY A 88 2.33 -25.68 -29.50
N TYR A 89 3.33 -25.92 -28.66
CA TYR A 89 4.59 -26.57 -29.04
C TYR A 89 4.34 -27.99 -29.57
N ARG A 90 3.57 -28.80 -28.86
CA ARG A 90 3.25 -30.19 -29.27
C ARG A 90 2.48 -30.23 -30.60
N ALA A 91 1.49 -29.37 -30.77
CA ALA A 91 0.74 -29.27 -32.03
C ALA A 91 1.65 -28.91 -33.21
N THR A 92 2.59 -27.98 -33.00
CA THR A 92 3.55 -27.57 -34.03
C THR A 92 4.56 -28.69 -34.35
N ILE A 93 5.10 -29.39 -33.35
CA ILE A 93 6.05 -30.49 -33.54
C ILE A 93 5.39 -31.64 -34.31
N ALA A 94 4.14 -31.94 -34.09
CA ALA A 94 3.42 -32.96 -34.83
C ALA A 94 3.31 -32.69 -36.33
N MET A 95 3.42 -31.42 -36.75
CA MET A 95 3.37 -30.98 -38.15
C MET A 95 4.76 -30.62 -38.70
N MET A 96 5.82 -30.84 -37.95
CA MET A 96 7.16 -30.34 -38.27
C MET A 96 7.72 -30.93 -39.59
N ASP A 97 7.44 -32.18 -39.90
CA ASP A 97 7.93 -32.79 -41.15
C ASP A 97 7.31 -32.13 -42.39
N SER A 98 6.00 -31.81 -42.34
CA SER A 98 5.33 -31.06 -43.40
C SER A 98 5.89 -29.64 -43.51
N ILE A 99 6.14 -28.95 -42.39
CA ILE A 99 6.74 -27.62 -42.40
C ILE A 99 8.15 -27.66 -43.00
N LYS A 100 8.97 -28.64 -42.61
CA LYS A 100 10.34 -28.77 -43.11
C LYS A 100 10.42 -29.10 -44.61
N SER A 101 9.45 -29.84 -45.15
CA SER A 101 9.42 -30.15 -46.60
C SER A 101 9.15 -28.93 -47.46
N LEU A 102 8.41 -27.94 -46.91
CA LEU A 102 8.00 -26.75 -47.63
C LEU A 102 8.89 -25.53 -47.34
N VAL A 103 9.74 -25.57 -46.31
CA VAL A 103 10.70 -24.51 -45.94
C VAL A 103 12.13 -25.06 -46.08
N PRO A 104 12.71 -25.14 -47.29
CA PRO A 104 14.00 -25.78 -47.52
C PRO A 104 15.20 -24.98 -47.00
N TYR A 105 15.04 -23.67 -46.87
CA TYR A 105 16.11 -22.77 -46.43
C TYR A 105 16.06 -22.56 -44.91
N ARG A 106 17.21 -22.64 -44.25
CA ARG A 106 17.37 -22.37 -42.84
C ARG A 106 18.46 -21.32 -42.64
N THR A 107 18.11 -20.32 -41.87
CA THR A 107 19.07 -19.33 -41.38
C THR A 107 19.70 -19.87 -40.11
N THR A 108 21.03 -19.79 -39.99
CA THR A 108 21.71 -20.15 -38.74
C THR A 108 21.38 -19.15 -37.62
N PRO A 109 21.46 -19.53 -36.34
CA PRO A 109 21.27 -18.60 -35.22
C PRO A 109 22.21 -17.39 -35.32
N GLU A 110 23.44 -17.58 -35.80
CA GLU A 110 24.45 -16.54 -35.97
C GLU A 110 24.05 -15.53 -37.05
N GLU A 111 23.61 -16.02 -38.22
CA GLU A 111 23.12 -15.17 -39.32
C GLU A 111 21.88 -14.38 -38.89
N LEU A 112 20.95 -15.02 -38.15
CA LEU A 112 19.77 -14.35 -37.62
C LEU A 112 20.16 -13.27 -36.60
N ALA A 113 21.09 -13.56 -35.69
CA ALA A 113 21.62 -12.60 -34.74
C ALA A 113 22.29 -11.41 -35.43
N LEU A 114 23.06 -11.66 -36.50
CA LEU A 114 23.68 -10.62 -37.29
C LEU A 114 22.64 -9.74 -38.01
N LYS A 115 21.65 -10.33 -38.67
CA LYS A 115 20.55 -9.59 -39.32
C LYS A 115 19.78 -8.71 -38.29
N ARG A 116 19.49 -9.26 -37.12
CA ARG A 116 18.83 -8.51 -36.04
C ARG A 116 19.72 -7.39 -35.49
N LYS A 117 21.02 -7.60 -35.39
CA LYS A 117 21.97 -6.57 -34.98
C LYS A 117 22.02 -5.44 -36.00
N VAL A 118 22.22 -5.75 -37.28
CA VAL A 118 22.24 -4.77 -38.37
C VAL A 118 20.93 -3.97 -38.45
N PHE A 119 19.80 -4.62 -38.22
CA PHE A 119 18.50 -3.93 -38.18
C PHE A 119 18.41 -2.98 -36.97
N ARG A 120 18.80 -3.43 -35.79
CA ARG A 120 18.78 -2.60 -34.57
C ARG A 120 19.76 -1.45 -34.61
N ASP A 121 20.94 -1.65 -35.27
CA ASP A 121 21.94 -0.59 -35.41
C ASP A 121 21.47 0.56 -36.32
N LYS A 122 20.39 0.36 -37.11
CA LYS A 122 19.72 1.41 -37.88
C LYS A 122 18.86 2.34 -37.02
N ILE A 123 18.47 1.88 -35.83
CA ILE A 123 17.63 2.66 -34.93
C ILE A 123 18.53 3.62 -34.15
N PRO A 124 18.34 4.95 -34.25
CA PRO A 124 19.12 5.91 -33.51
C PRO A 124 18.99 5.68 -32.01
N GLN A 125 20.04 5.97 -31.27
CA GLN A 125 20.00 5.90 -29.81
C GLN A 125 18.86 6.79 -29.30
N LEU A 126 18.04 6.27 -28.35
CA LEU A 126 16.91 6.99 -27.79
C LEU A 126 17.39 8.16 -26.91
N ILE A 127 17.48 9.32 -27.52
CA ILE A 127 17.85 10.59 -26.90
C ILE A 127 16.70 11.57 -27.10
N ILE A 128 16.02 11.95 -26.01
CA ILE A 128 14.92 12.91 -26.07
C ILE A 128 15.47 14.32 -25.98
N SER A 129 15.17 15.16 -26.98
CA SER A 129 15.55 16.57 -27.02
C SER A 129 14.38 17.50 -26.70
N GLU A 130 13.14 17.01 -26.84
CA GLU A 130 11.95 17.80 -26.64
C GLU A 130 10.82 16.95 -26.06
N VAL A 131 9.99 17.55 -25.19
CA VAL A 131 8.76 16.94 -24.70
C VAL A 131 7.60 17.88 -24.98
N GLN A 132 6.61 17.40 -25.71
CA GLN A 132 5.35 18.07 -26.01
C GLN A 132 4.21 17.31 -25.35
N THR A 133 3.13 18.00 -25.01
CA THR A 133 1.95 17.38 -24.43
C THR A 133 0.74 17.67 -25.32
N SER A 134 -0.14 16.66 -25.45
CA SER A 134 -1.32 16.75 -26.35
C SER A 134 -2.49 17.52 -25.73
N ASN A 135 -2.43 17.86 -24.45
CA ASN A 135 -3.54 18.48 -23.73
C ASN A 135 -3.56 20.01 -23.93
N LYS A 136 -4.69 20.55 -24.34
CA LYS A 136 -4.87 21.99 -24.62
C LYS A 136 -4.84 22.91 -23.39
N LYS A 137 -4.80 22.38 -22.16
CA LYS A 137 -4.63 23.17 -20.94
C LYS A 137 -3.15 23.42 -20.67
N LEU A 138 -2.64 24.58 -21.07
CA LEU A 138 -1.25 25.05 -20.91
C LEU A 138 -0.65 24.88 -19.49
N THR A 139 -1.47 24.77 -18.47
CA THR A 139 -1.06 24.64 -17.07
C THR A 139 -0.61 23.23 -16.70
N ASP A 140 -1.31 22.19 -17.16
CA ASP A 140 -1.01 20.77 -16.87
C ASP A 140 0.26 20.33 -17.57
N GLU A 141 0.50 20.88 -18.78
CA GLU A 141 1.71 20.68 -19.56
C GLU A 141 2.97 21.10 -18.81
N SER A 142 2.91 22.21 -18.10
CA SER A 142 4.06 22.78 -17.40
C SER A 142 4.63 21.84 -16.34
N TYR A 143 3.76 21.15 -15.56
CA TYR A 143 4.18 20.20 -14.54
C TYR A 143 4.85 18.97 -15.18
N VAL A 144 4.18 18.31 -16.12
CA VAL A 144 4.65 17.09 -16.76
C VAL A 144 5.97 17.33 -17.49
N ARG A 145 6.03 18.39 -18.31
CA ARG A 145 7.25 18.75 -19.03
C ARG A 145 8.44 19.01 -18.11
N LYS A 146 8.24 19.77 -17.02
CA LYS A 146 9.30 20.08 -16.04
C LYS A 146 9.72 18.86 -15.23
N SER A 147 8.84 17.91 -15.01
CA SER A 147 9.14 16.67 -14.30
C SER A 147 10.02 15.75 -15.16
N ILE A 148 9.87 15.77 -16.49
CA ILE A 148 10.63 14.93 -17.41
C ILE A 148 11.88 15.65 -17.94
N LEU A 149 11.74 16.88 -18.46
CA LEU A 149 12.85 17.71 -18.90
C LEU A 149 13.05 18.88 -17.96
N LYS A 150 14.28 19.20 -17.59
CA LYS A 150 14.60 20.47 -16.92
C LYS A 150 14.25 21.66 -17.82
N ASN A 151 14.07 22.84 -17.21
CA ASN A 151 13.74 24.12 -17.89
C ASN A 151 14.67 24.56 -19.04
N ASN A 152 15.76 23.88 -19.30
CA ASN A 152 16.69 24.25 -20.37
C ASN A 152 16.25 23.62 -21.69
N LYS A 153 15.88 24.47 -22.64
CA LYS A 153 15.47 24.11 -24.01
C LYS A 153 16.49 23.22 -24.78
N ASN A 154 17.72 23.10 -24.31
CA ASN A 154 18.82 22.39 -24.96
C ASN A 154 19.30 21.13 -24.19
N GLN A 155 18.54 20.60 -23.26
CA GLN A 155 18.95 19.38 -22.54
C GLN A 155 18.36 18.13 -23.17
N THR A 156 19.24 17.30 -23.69
CA THR A 156 18.90 15.92 -24.07
C THR A 156 18.86 15.02 -22.83
N ILE A 157 17.96 14.03 -22.84
CA ILE A 157 17.86 13.02 -21.79
C ILE A 157 18.03 11.62 -22.38
N SER A 158 18.88 10.82 -21.73
CA SER A 158 19.08 9.41 -22.07
C SER A 158 17.94 8.54 -21.54
N TYR A 159 17.74 7.35 -22.16
CA TYR A 159 16.66 6.42 -21.84
C TYR A 159 16.54 6.10 -20.33
N SER A 160 17.61 5.71 -19.68
CA SER A 160 17.58 5.31 -18.26
C SER A 160 17.17 6.44 -17.30
N LYS A 161 17.49 7.70 -17.63
CA LYS A 161 17.04 8.88 -16.89
C LYS A 161 15.59 9.21 -17.21
N LEU A 162 15.20 9.07 -18.49
CA LEU A 162 13.84 9.27 -18.96
C LEU A 162 12.87 8.33 -18.29
N GLU A 163 13.16 7.03 -18.32
CA GLU A 163 12.32 5.97 -17.73
C GLU A 163 12.02 6.26 -16.26
N ARG A 164 13.05 6.56 -15.46
CA ARG A 164 12.88 6.90 -14.04
C ARG A 164 12.00 8.14 -13.81
N ARG A 165 12.18 9.18 -14.62
CA ARG A 165 11.41 10.42 -14.52
C ARG A 165 9.97 10.22 -14.99
N TYR A 166 9.79 9.45 -16.06
CA TYR A 166 8.48 9.12 -16.60
C TYR A 166 7.63 8.37 -15.56
N PHE A 167 8.15 7.29 -14.98
CA PHE A 167 7.40 6.53 -13.97
C PHE A 167 7.14 7.34 -12.69
N ARG A 168 8.05 8.21 -12.29
CA ARG A 168 7.81 9.13 -11.17
C ARG A 168 6.69 10.13 -11.48
N THR A 169 6.65 10.65 -12.70
CA THR A 169 5.60 11.56 -13.13
C THR A 169 4.27 10.84 -13.22
N TYR A 170 4.26 9.63 -13.78
CA TYR A 170 3.07 8.78 -13.86
C TYR A 170 2.51 8.39 -12.47
N ALA A 171 3.37 8.20 -11.47
CA ALA A 171 2.96 7.89 -10.09
C ALA A 171 2.35 9.09 -9.34
N THR A 172 2.27 10.27 -9.96
CA THR A 172 1.63 11.47 -9.36
C THR A 172 0.11 11.26 -9.28
N PRO A 173 -0.53 11.40 -8.11
CA PRO A 173 -1.97 11.10 -7.94
C PRO A 173 -2.91 11.91 -8.83
N GLN A 174 -2.47 13.08 -9.32
CA GLN A 174 -3.20 13.96 -10.22
C GLN A 174 -3.18 13.52 -11.68
N ILE A 175 -2.42 12.47 -12.02
CA ILE A 175 -2.30 11.93 -13.38
C ILE A 175 -2.97 10.55 -13.43
N ASP A 176 -4.04 10.45 -14.21
CA ASP A 176 -4.78 9.20 -14.45
C ASP A 176 -4.10 8.37 -15.56
N TYR A 177 -3.63 9.07 -16.58
CA TYR A 177 -3.07 8.46 -17.78
C TYR A 177 -1.93 9.32 -18.34
N LEU A 178 -0.85 8.66 -18.73
CA LEU A 178 0.31 9.29 -19.35
C LEU A 178 0.86 8.32 -20.42
N PHE A 179 0.62 8.60 -21.70
CA PHE A 179 1.03 7.74 -22.79
C PHE A 179 2.06 8.44 -23.70
N PRO A 180 3.25 7.84 -23.90
CA PRO A 180 4.29 8.42 -24.73
C PRO A 180 4.21 7.94 -26.19
N THR A 181 4.37 8.85 -27.12
CA THR A 181 4.73 8.57 -28.51
C THR A 181 6.02 9.31 -28.86
N LEU A 182 6.76 8.83 -29.85
CA LEU A 182 8.07 9.34 -30.21
C LEU A 182 8.13 9.65 -31.69
N ASP A 183 8.56 10.86 -32.04
CA ASP A 183 8.85 11.27 -33.39
C ASP A 183 10.35 11.50 -33.56
N LEU A 184 10.95 10.83 -34.56
CA LEU A 184 12.36 10.97 -34.88
C LEU A 184 12.59 12.30 -35.61
N LYS A 185 13.55 13.08 -35.11
CA LYS A 185 14.00 14.33 -35.72
C LYS A 185 15.15 14.10 -36.75
N PRO A 186 15.37 15.05 -37.65
CA PRO A 186 16.51 14.95 -38.62
C PRO A 186 17.89 14.89 -37.94
N ASP A 187 18.02 15.41 -36.72
CA ASP A 187 19.27 15.41 -35.94
C ASP A 187 19.49 14.08 -35.18
N SER A 188 18.72 13.04 -35.48
CA SER A 188 18.74 11.74 -34.82
C SER A 188 18.35 11.78 -33.31
N THR A 189 17.74 12.85 -32.87
CA THR A 189 17.08 12.92 -31.56
C THR A 189 15.56 12.71 -31.69
N TYR A 190 14.87 12.56 -30.57
CA TYR A 190 13.41 12.33 -30.57
C TYR A 190 12.67 13.46 -29.87
N THR A 191 11.52 13.83 -30.44
CA THR A 191 10.46 14.55 -29.74
C THR A 191 9.54 13.51 -29.08
N MET A 192 9.33 13.64 -27.78
CA MET A 192 8.38 12.82 -27.05
C MET A 192 7.06 13.58 -26.92
N HIS A 193 6.02 13.01 -27.50
CA HIS A 193 4.65 13.48 -27.30
C HIS A 193 4.00 12.70 -26.18
N LEU A 194 3.45 13.39 -25.20
CA LEU A 194 2.78 12.79 -24.05
C LEU A 194 1.28 13.11 -24.12
N ASP A 195 0.49 12.09 -24.23
CA ASP A 195 -0.95 12.20 -24.01
C ASP A 195 -1.24 12.10 -22.51
N VAL A 196 -1.72 13.21 -21.93
CA VAL A 196 -1.91 13.39 -20.49
C VAL A 196 -3.38 13.50 -20.18
N LYS A 197 -3.87 12.65 -19.30
CA LYS A 197 -5.21 12.74 -18.73
C LYS A 197 -5.10 12.93 -17.22
N SER A 198 -5.63 14.06 -16.74
CA SER A 198 -5.69 14.37 -15.31
C SER A 198 -6.74 13.51 -14.61
N THR A 199 -6.44 13.10 -13.38
CA THR A 199 -7.41 12.46 -12.48
C THR A 199 -8.61 13.38 -12.24
N ARG A 200 -9.77 12.82 -11.97
CA ARG A 200 -10.94 13.61 -11.56
C ARG A 200 -10.59 14.46 -10.35
N SER A 201 -10.97 15.73 -10.39
CA SER A 201 -10.60 16.70 -9.36
C SER A 201 -11.12 16.32 -7.97
N LEU A 202 -12.24 15.62 -7.89
CA LEU A 202 -12.85 15.19 -6.64
C LEU A 202 -12.93 13.67 -6.57
N LYS A 203 -12.43 13.09 -5.46
CA LYS A 203 -12.52 11.69 -5.13
C LYS A 203 -13.02 11.55 -3.71
N VAL A 204 -14.00 10.69 -3.50
CA VAL A 204 -14.54 10.34 -2.18
C VAL A 204 -14.23 8.89 -1.90
N ASP A 205 -13.61 8.63 -0.76
CA ASP A 205 -13.31 7.29 -0.27
C ASP A 205 -14.16 7.02 0.99
N PHE A 206 -14.75 5.84 1.06
CA PHE A 206 -15.51 5.34 2.20
C PHE A 206 -14.86 4.07 2.73
N GLY A 207 -14.96 3.87 4.01
CA GLY A 207 -14.41 2.67 4.64
C GLY A 207 -14.78 2.56 6.09
N GLY A 208 -14.04 1.73 6.81
CA GLY A 208 -14.18 1.56 8.24
C GLY A 208 -13.95 0.13 8.67
N ILE A 209 -14.35 -0.16 9.89
CA ILE A 209 -14.35 -1.50 10.48
C ILE A 209 -15.65 -1.78 11.22
N VAL A 210 -16.19 -2.95 10.97
CA VAL A 210 -17.25 -3.55 11.77
C VAL A 210 -16.65 -4.77 12.46
N SER A 211 -16.83 -4.88 13.77
CA SER A 211 -16.22 -5.91 14.59
C SER A 211 -17.20 -6.44 15.63
N SER A 212 -17.01 -7.69 16.04
CA SER A 212 -17.69 -8.27 17.20
C SER A 212 -17.32 -7.57 18.52
N ARG A 213 -16.23 -6.78 18.53
CA ARG A 213 -15.86 -5.90 19.64
C ARG A 213 -16.39 -4.48 19.43
N ALA A 214 -16.46 -3.68 20.48
CA ALA A 214 -16.95 -2.30 20.47
C ALA A 214 -15.98 -1.29 19.81
N ILE A 215 -15.29 -1.70 18.74
CA ILE A 215 -14.32 -0.87 18.00
C ILE A 215 -14.83 -0.43 16.61
N ASN A 216 -16.13 -0.53 16.39
CA ASN A 216 -16.76 -0.14 15.12
C ASN A 216 -16.47 1.31 14.80
N THR A 217 -15.97 1.57 13.59
CA THR A 217 -15.58 2.90 13.15
C THR A 217 -15.92 3.06 11.67
N GLY A 218 -16.65 4.12 11.34
CA GLY A 218 -16.84 4.56 9.96
C GLY A 218 -15.76 5.55 9.54
N PHE A 219 -15.49 5.63 8.26
CA PHE A 219 -14.50 6.49 7.65
C PHE A 219 -15.03 7.12 6.37
N VAL A 220 -14.79 8.41 6.22
CA VAL A 220 -15.03 9.17 4.98
C VAL A 220 -13.81 10.04 4.72
N GLN A 221 -13.36 10.06 3.46
CA GLN A 221 -12.29 10.93 3.01
C GLN A 221 -12.66 11.60 1.70
N LEU A 222 -12.43 12.89 1.65
CA LEU A 222 -12.59 13.72 0.47
C LEU A 222 -11.20 14.16 0.00
N ASN A 223 -10.87 13.86 -1.25
CA ASN A 223 -9.62 14.29 -1.89
C ASN A 223 -9.96 15.24 -3.04
N TYR A 224 -9.38 16.43 -3.02
CA TYR A 224 -9.42 17.36 -4.13
C TYR A 224 -8.04 17.44 -4.80
N TYR A 225 -7.98 17.07 -6.07
CA TYR A 225 -6.77 17.05 -6.89
C TYR A 225 -6.76 18.23 -7.86
N HIS A 226 -5.68 18.95 -7.89
CA HIS A 226 -5.47 20.04 -8.83
C HIS A 226 -4.07 19.95 -9.44
N LEU A 227 -4.02 19.78 -10.76
CA LEU A 227 -2.79 19.77 -11.54
C LEU A 227 -2.66 21.11 -12.27
N ALA A 228 -1.52 21.78 -12.08
CA ALA A 228 -1.20 23.06 -12.72
C ALA A 228 0.32 23.14 -12.95
N ARG A 229 0.97 24.21 -12.47
CA ARG A 229 2.45 24.30 -12.41
C ARG A 229 3.04 23.39 -11.35
N THR A 230 2.26 23.04 -10.37
CA THR A 230 2.52 22.11 -9.28
C THR A 230 1.35 21.12 -9.20
N ALA A 231 1.59 19.94 -8.64
CA ALA A 231 0.51 18.98 -8.38
C ALA A 231 0.08 19.16 -6.92
N ASN A 232 -1.19 19.56 -6.71
CA ASN A 232 -1.72 19.91 -5.40
C ASN A 232 -2.80 18.93 -4.98
N THR A 233 -2.82 18.58 -3.71
CA THR A 233 -3.86 17.75 -3.08
C THR A 233 -4.39 18.45 -1.84
N ILE A 234 -5.70 18.55 -1.69
CA ILE A 234 -6.35 18.88 -0.42
C ILE A 234 -7.11 17.63 0.01
N GLU A 235 -6.89 17.21 1.25
CA GLU A 235 -7.50 16.02 1.83
C GLU A 235 -8.23 16.41 3.11
N VAL A 236 -9.48 16.00 3.24
CA VAL A 236 -10.26 16.08 4.47
C VAL A 236 -10.72 14.67 4.79
N ASN A 237 -10.42 14.17 5.98
CA ASN A 237 -10.93 12.90 6.42
C ASN A 237 -11.60 13.00 7.79
N SER A 238 -12.53 12.08 8.04
CA SER A 238 -13.19 11.93 9.32
C SER A 238 -13.41 10.46 9.64
N TYR A 239 -13.12 10.11 10.91
CA TYR A 239 -13.43 8.83 11.51
C TYR A 239 -14.51 9.05 12.59
N PHE A 240 -15.50 8.18 12.62
CA PHE A 240 -16.60 8.25 13.58
C PHE A 240 -16.92 6.85 14.14
N GLY A 241 -16.71 6.72 15.42
CA GLY A 241 -16.94 5.48 16.15
C GLY A 241 -16.90 5.71 17.67
N LYS A 242 -17.33 4.72 18.44
CA LYS A 242 -17.36 4.81 19.89
C LYS A 242 -15.95 4.77 20.50
N PHE A 243 -15.06 3.94 19.92
CA PHE A 243 -13.67 3.81 20.35
C PHE A 243 -12.79 4.94 19.81
N TYR A 244 -12.99 5.33 18.56
CA TYR A 244 -12.16 6.29 17.86
C TYR A 244 -12.97 7.28 17.06
N GLY A 245 -12.71 8.56 17.28
CA GLY A 245 -13.20 9.68 16.48
C GLY A 245 -12.04 10.57 16.06
N SER A 246 -12.06 11.05 14.81
CA SER A 246 -11.00 11.91 14.32
C SER A 246 -11.46 12.78 13.17
N GLY A 247 -10.82 13.95 13.02
CA GLY A 247 -10.91 14.80 11.85
C GLY A 247 -9.53 15.30 11.46
N LYS A 248 -9.19 15.22 10.17
CA LYS A 248 -7.92 15.70 9.63
C LYS A 248 -8.15 16.51 8.36
N LEU A 249 -7.53 17.66 8.31
CA LEU A 249 -7.38 18.50 7.11
C LEU A 249 -5.92 18.53 6.71
N SER A 250 -5.61 18.31 5.44
CA SER A 250 -4.24 18.46 4.95
C SER A 250 -4.19 19.02 3.53
N GLY A 251 -3.11 19.77 3.23
CA GLY A 251 -2.77 20.25 1.91
C GLY A 251 -1.37 19.82 1.54
N GLU A 252 -1.18 19.25 0.37
CA GLU A 252 0.12 18.80 -0.12
C GLU A 252 0.42 19.39 -1.50
N ILE A 253 1.65 19.89 -1.68
CA ILE A 253 2.14 20.51 -2.91
C ILE A 253 3.36 19.71 -3.37
N HIS A 254 3.28 19.12 -4.56
CA HIS A 254 4.40 18.44 -5.22
C HIS A 254 5.05 19.38 -6.23
N LEU A 255 6.34 19.62 -6.07
CA LEU A 255 7.11 20.46 -6.99
C LEU A 255 7.64 19.64 -8.17
N PRO A 256 7.48 20.09 -9.42
CA PRO A 256 8.09 19.47 -10.59
C PRO A 256 9.59 19.77 -10.61
N SER A 257 10.40 18.91 -10.03
CA SER A 257 11.85 19.11 -9.99
C SER A 257 12.61 17.82 -10.24
N TYR A 258 13.92 17.95 -10.46
CA TYR A 258 14.83 16.80 -10.61
C TYR A 258 14.81 15.89 -9.37
N TYR A 259 14.76 16.46 -8.18
CA TYR A 259 14.44 15.79 -6.94
C TYR A 259 13.02 16.18 -6.58
N PRO A 260 12.03 15.30 -6.80
CA PRO A 260 10.65 15.62 -6.46
C PRO A 260 10.55 15.80 -4.95
N ILE A 261 10.25 17.03 -4.56
CA ILE A 261 10.03 17.40 -3.15
C ILE A 261 8.55 17.71 -3.02
N SER A 262 7.94 17.20 -1.97
CA SER A 262 6.60 17.63 -1.58
C SER A 262 6.60 18.29 -0.21
N PHE A 263 5.73 19.27 -0.07
CA PHE A 263 5.44 19.96 1.18
C PHE A 263 4.00 19.66 1.56
N LYS A 264 3.77 19.19 2.78
CA LYS A 264 2.45 18.90 3.31
C LYS A 264 2.24 19.68 4.60
N GLY A 265 1.18 20.47 4.66
CA GLY A 265 0.67 21.06 5.90
C GLY A 265 -0.57 20.30 6.35
N TYR A 266 -0.80 20.16 7.66
CA TYR A 266 -1.96 19.47 8.18
C TYR A 266 -2.36 19.92 9.58
N PHE A 267 -3.64 19.67 9.88
CA PHE A 267 -4.25 19.83 11.20
C PHE A 267 -5.06 18.57 11.50
N CYS A 268 -4.98 18.07 12.73
CA CYS A 268 -5.64 16.83 13.12
C CYS A 268 -6.19 16.92 14.56
N LEU A 269 -7.37 16.34 14.73
CA LEU A 269 -8.03 16.10 16.01
C LEU A 269 -8.26 14.60 16.13
N ASN A 270 -7.78 13.99 17.22
CA ASN A 270 -8.01 12.58 17.55
C ASN A 270 -8.67 12.47 18.92
N ARG A 271 -9.54 11.49 19.06
CA ARG A 271 -10.09 11.05 20.35
C ARG A 271 -10.09 9.52 20.39
N PHE A 272 -9.54 8.96 21.46
CA PHE A 272 -9.54 7.52 21.74
C PHE A 272 -10.21 7.27 23.07
N ASP A 273 -11.25 6.40 23.08
CA ASP A 273 -11.98 5.99 24.27
C ASP A 273 -11.68 4.51 24.55
N TYR A 274 -10.86 4.24 25.57
CA TYR A 274 -10.51 2.86 25.95
C TYR A 274 -11.49 2.31 26.98
N PHE A 275 -12.05 1.13 26.63
CA PHE A 275 -13.01 0.40 27.45
C PHE A 275 -12.39 -0.88 27.99
N ARG A 276 -12.79 -1.29 29.17
CA ARG A 276 -12.46 -2.61 29.73
C ARG A 276 -13.58 -3.60 29.40
N SER A 277 -13.67 -4.05 28.18
CA SER A 277 -14.62 -5.08 27.79
C SER A 277 -13.97 -6.02 26.80
N PHE A 278 -14.00 -7.31 27.11
CA PHE A 278 -13.62 -8.41 26.21
C PHE A 278 -14.86 -9.07 25.60
N ALA A 279 -16.07 -8.57 25.93
CA ALA A 279 -17.30 -9.20 25.47
C ALA A 279 -17.46 -9.14 23.96
N THR A 280 -17.89 -10.24 23.41
CA THR A 280 -18.32 -10.45 22.05
C THR A 280 -19.82 -10.33 21.98
N PHE A 281 -20.34 -9.37 21.15
CA PHE A 281 -21.77 -9.14 20.93
C PHE A 281 -22.61 -8.84 22.21
N PHE A 282 -23.37 -7.76 22.20
CA PHE A 282 -24.49 -7.46 23.11
C PHE A 282 -24.20 -7.14 24.60
N GLU A 283 -22.96 -6.85 25.01
CA GLU A 283 -22.68 -6.43 26.37
C GLU A 283 -22.80 -4.91 26.57
N ASP A 284 -23.27 -4.48 27.72
CA ASP A 284 -23.21 -3.09 28.15
C ASP A 284 -21.75 -2.63 28.26
N VAL A 285 -21.39 -1.66 27.42
CA VAL A 285 -20.03 -1.12 27.42
C VAL A 285 -19.81 -0.37 28.73
N LYS A 286 -18.89 -0.88 29.54
CA LYS A 286 -18.46 -0.19 30.78
C LYS A 286 -17.96 1.23 30.46
N PRO A 287 -18.06 2.19 31.39
CA PRO A 287 -17.51 3.53 31.19
C PRO A 287 -16.04 3.48 30.77
N SER A 288 -15.64 4.42 29.93
CA SER A 288 -14.24 4.55 29.54
C SER A 288 -13.38 4.80 30.77
N PHE A 289 -12.35 3.98 30.96
CA PHE A 289 -11.38 4.18 32.04
C PHE A 289 -10.25 5.14 31.65
N LEU A 290 -10.10 5.38 30.35
CA LEU A 290 -9.10 6.27 29.75
C LEU A 290 -9.68 6.90 28.50
N VAL A 291 -9.64 8.22 28.43
CA VAL A 291 -10.00 9.01 27.25
C VAL A 291 -8.81 9.89 26.88
N GLN A 292 -8.32 9.75 25.65
CA GLN A 292 -7.21 10.54 25.13
C GLN A 292 -7.71 11.48 24.03
N TYR A 293 -7.43 12.77 24.19
CA TYR A 293 -7.61 13.78 23.14
C TYR A 293 -6.25 14.22 22.63
N GLU A 294 -6.12 14.30 21.34
CA GLU A 294 -4.91 14.79 20.68
C GLU A 294 -5.31 15.86 19.67
N THR A 295 -4.72 17.04 19.80
CA THR A 295 -4.82 18.12 18.81
C THR A 295 -3.43 18.43 18.33
N TYR A 296 -3.21 18.45 17.02
CA TYR A 296 -1.91 18.85 16.49
C TYR A 296 -2.01 19.48 15.10
N ALA A 297 -1.09 20.40 14.84
CA ALA A 297 -0.84 20.97 13.54
C ALA A 297 0.62 20.76 13.17
N GLY A 298 0.91 20.58 11.88
CA GLY A 298 2.28 20.32 11.47
C GLY A 298 2.55 20.51 10.00
N GLY A 299 3.81 20.29 9.65
CA GLY A 299 4.30 20.37 8.30
C GLY A 299 5.35 19.30 8.00
N GLN A 300 5.29 18.75 6.81
CA GLN A 300 6.20 17.72 6.33
C GLN A 300 6.91 18.15 5.06
N VAL A 301 8.19 17.79 4.98
CA VAL A 301 8.96 17.81 3.74
C VAL A 301 9.27 16.36 3.39
N LYS A 302 8.84 15.92 2.21
CA LYS A 302 9.04 14.55 1.73
C LYS A 302 9.93 14.54 0.50
N VAL A 303 10.88 13.63 0.48
CA VAL A 303 11.82 13.43 -0.63
C VAL A 303 11.88 11.94 -0.96
N PRO A 304 11.47 11.51 -2.15
CA PRO A 304 11.70 10.14 -2.59
C PRO A 304 13.19 9.92 -2.84
N LEU A 305 13.74 8.82 -2.29
CA LEU A 305 15.15 8.47 -2.43
C LEU A 305 15.39 7.52 -3.61
N PHE A 306 14.72 6.37 -3.58
CA PHE A 306 14.76 5.33 -4.60
C PHE A 306 13.33 4.98 -5.04
N ASN A 307 13.16 3.95 -5.87
CA ASN A 307 11.84 3.62 -6.43
C ASN A 307 10.77 3.35 -5.36
N ASN A 308 11.13 2.70 -4.26
CA ASN A 308 10.20 2.32 -3.18
C ASN A 308 10.59 2.95 -1.83
N SER A 309 11.40 4.02 -1.84
CA SER A 309 11.95 4.62 -0.62
C SER A 309 11.68 6.11 -0.57
N LYS A 310 11.41 6.61 0.62
CA LYS A 310 11.21 8.03 0.90
C LYS A 310 11.91 8.44 2.19
N SER A 311 12.30 9.70 2.28
CA SER A 311 12.63 10.37 3.53
C SER A 311 11.59 11.43 3.84
N VAL A 312 11.27 11.59 5.12
CA VAL A 312 10.30 12.59 5.59
C VAL A 312 10.90 13.31 6.79
N LEU A 313 10.91 14.63 6.72
CA LEU A 313 11.11 15.49 7.87
C LEU A 313 9.77 16.08 8.26
N ASP A 314 9.33 15.87 9.49
CA ASP A 314 8.03 16.26 10.01
C ASP A 314 8.20 17.10 11.27
N TYR A 315 7.51 18.22 11.34
CA TYR A 315 7.37 19.05 12.52
C TYR A 315 5.91 19.11 12.94
N LYS A 316 5.63 18.92 14.24
CA LYS A 316 4.29 19.04 14.82
C LYS A 316 4.35 19.89 16.08
N HIS A 317 3.39 20.80 16.19
CA HIS A 317 2.98 21.38 17.47
C HIS A 317 1.73 20.66 17.96
N PHE A 318 1.72 20.21 19.23
CA PHE A 318 0.69 19.33 19.75
C PHE A 318 0.20 19.72 21.14
N GLU A 319 -1.03 19.30 21.43
CA GLU A 319 -1.64 19.25 22.75
C GLU A 319 -2.30 17.88 22.93
N LEU A 320 -1.92 17.18 24.02
CA LEU A 320 -2.53 15.94 24.47
C LEU A 320 -3.28 16.23 25.77
N VAL A 321 -4.49 15.69 25.92
CA VAL A 321 -5.26 15.73 27.17
C VAL A 321 -5.73 14.32 27.46
N ASP A 322 -5.14 13.73 28.49
CA ASP A 322 -5.43 12.38 28.93
C ASP A 322 -6.27 12.43 30.23
N ASN A 323 -7.48 11.87 30.17
CA ASN A 323 -8.36 11.70 31.31
C ASN A 323 -8.40 10.21 31.68
N TYR A 324 -8.02 9.86 32.91
CA TYR A 324 -7.92 8.46 33.33
C TYR A 324 -8.18 8.29 34.83
N TYR A 325 -8.56 7.06 35.19
CA TYR A 325 -8.72 6.66 36.59
C TYR A 325 -7.54 5.76 36.99
N GLN A 326 -6.98 5.99 38.21
CA GLN A 326 -5.83 5.21 38.67
C GLN A 326 -6.24 3.85 39.26
N THR A 327 -7.51 3.70 39.66
CA THR A 327 -8.07 2.45 40.16
C THR A 327 -8.88 1.71 39.11
N GLN A 328 -8.99 0.40 39.26
CA GLN A 328 -9.82 -0.42 38.37
C GLN A 328 -11.32 -0.25 38.63
N GLU A 329 -11.69 0.05 39.85
CA GLU A 329 -13.06 0.28 40.28
C GLU A 329 -13.27 1.78 40.49
N PHE A 330 -14.20 2.36 39.77
CA PHE A 330 -14.62 3.76 39.88
C PHE A 330 -16.11 3.89 39.57
N THR A 331 -16.71 4.93 40.06
CA THR A 331 -18.16 5.22 39.95
C THR A 331 -18.38 6.53 39.22
N ASN A 332 -19.61 6.83 38.86
CA ASN A 332 -19.98 8.11 38.23
C ASN A 332 -19.76 9.34 39.14
N LYS A 333 -19.46 9.14 40.43
CA LYS A 333 -19.13 10.22 41.39
C LYS A 333 -17.63 10.52 41.41
N ASP A 334 -16.83 9.64 40.85
CA ASP A 334 -15.37 9.81 40.81
C ASP A 334 -14.97 10.76 39.68
N THR A 335 -13.96 11.56 39.98
CA THR A 335 -13.33 12.46 39.00
C THR A 335 -12.02 11.84 38.49
N SER A 336 -11.80 11.90 37.18
CA SER A 336 -10.56 11.41 36.57
C SER A 336 -9.36 12.30 36.90
N ASP A 337 -8.19 11.70 36.94
CA ASP A 337 -6.94 12.45 36.80
C ASP A 337 -6.85 13.04 35.39
N VAL A 338 -6.25 14.21 35.28
CA VAL A 338 -6.05 14.90 34.01
C VAL A 338 -4.57 15.19 33.83
N THR A 339 -3.98 14.67 32.75
CA THR A 339 -2.64 15.05 32.31
C THR A 339 -2.73 15.78 30.98
N LYS A 340 -2.32 17.04 30.96
CA LYS A 340 -2.11 17.81 29.74
C LYS A 340 -0.63 17.79 29.41
N PHE A 341 -0.30 17.49 28.16
CA PHE A 341 1.06 17.53 27.66
C PHE A 341 1.08 18.25 26.31
N TYR A 342 1.76 19.37 26.23
CA TYR A 342 1.76 20.19 25.02
C TYR A 342 3.18 20.65 24.69
N GLY A 343 3.48 20.72 23.42
CA GLY A 343 4.82 21.05 22.96
C GLY A 343 5.05 20.77 21.47
N ASP A 344 6.28 20.40 21.16
CA ASP A 344 6.75 20.26 19.80
C ASP A 344 7.41 18.90 19.56
N VAL A 345 7.24 18.38 18.35
CA VAL A 345 7.88 17.15 17.89
C VAL A 345 8.55 17.39 16.54
N ILE A 346 9.81 16.98 16.43
CA ILE A 346 10.52 16.89 15.16
C ILE A 346 10.80 15.42 14.89
N THR A 347 10.39 14.92 13.73
CA THR A 347 10.63 13.53 13.32
C THR A 347 11.35 13.49 11.99
N PHE A 348 12.44 12.74 11.93
CA PHE A 348 13.07 12.33 10.69
C PHE A 348 12.79 10.85 10.47
N SER A 349 12.31 10.47 9.29
CA SER A 349 12.05 9.07 8.95
C SER A 349 12.57 8.69 7.57
N LEU A 350 13.03 7.45 7.49
CA LEU A 350 13.39 6.76 6.26
C LEU A 350 12.49 5.53 6.14
N GLU A 351 11.86 5.34 5.01
CA GLU A 351 10.98 4.20 4.76
C GLU A 351 11.23 3.64 3.36
N GLN A 352 11.42 2.34 3.29
CA GLN A 352 11.35 1.55 2.06
C GLN A 352 10.21 0.55 2.21
N ASN A 353 9.21 0.62 1.33
CA ASN A 353 8.01 -0.20 1.44
C ASN A 353 7.62 -0.76 0.07
N SER A 354 7.66 -2.08 -0.04
CA SER A 354 7.23 -2.84 -1.20
C SER A 354 6.19 -3.91 -0.84
N LEU A 355 5.60 -3.83 0.37
CA LEU A 355 4.56 -4.77 0.79
C LEU A 355 3.37 -4.71 -0.18
N ASN A 356 2.86 -5.88 -0.55
CA ASN A 356 1.74 -6.00 -1.49
C ASN A 356 0.39 -5.54 -0.91
N ARG A 357 0.26 -5.41 0.42
CA ARG A 357 -0.95 -4.94 1.11
C ARG A 357 -0.59 -4.11 2.34
N LYS A 358 -1.44 -3.14 2.69
CA LYS A 358 -1.26 -2.31 3.90
C LYS A 358 -1.42 -3.10 5.20
N GLN A 359 -2.36 -4.03 5.23
CA GLN A 359 -2.56 -4.97 6.33
C GLN A 359 -2.60 -6.38 5.75
N PHE A 360 -2.14 -7.35 6.52
CA PHE A 360 -2.12 -8.77 6.13
C PHE A 360 -1.29 -9.01 4.86
N ALA A 361 -0.13 -8.36 4.75
CA ALA A 361 0.80 -8.58 3.65
C ALA A 361 1.26 -10.04 3.58
N THR A 362 1.52 -10.51 2.36
CA THR A 362 2.02 -11.86 2.07
C THR A 362 3.29 -11.84 1.24
N ALA A 363 3.69 -10.66 0.74
CA ALA A 363 4.86 -10.49 -0.12
C ALA A 363 5.45 -9.09 0.04
N GLY A 364 6.71 -8.94 -0.37
CA GLY A 364 7.44 -7.68 -0.34
C GLY A 364 8.22 -7.47 0.96
N SER A 365 8.61 -6.23 1.20
CA SER A 365 9.37 -5.84 2.39
C SER A 365 9.02 -4.42 2.84
N LEU A 366 9.08 -4.20 4.14
CA LEU A 366 9.09 -2.90 4.80
C LEU A 366 10.39 -2.79 5.59
N LEU A 367 11.14 -1.72 5.36
CA LEU A 367 12.25 -1.31 6.19
C LEU A 367 12.00 0.14 6.58
N SER A 368 11.94 0.43 7.85
CA SER A 368 11.74 1.80 8.35
C SER A 368 12.70 2.13 9.48
N PHE A 369 13.10 3.39 9.49
CA PHE A 369 13.85 3.99 10.59
C PHE A 369 13.25 5.35 10.89
N SER A 370 13.08 5.68 12.18
CA SER A 370 12.68 7.01 12.59
C SER A 370 13.46 7.48 13.81
N ALA A 371 13.81 8.76 13.78
CA ALA A 371 14.38 9.49 14.90
C ALA A 371 13.45 10.66 15.24
N LYS A 372 12.95 10.70 16.46
CA LYS A 372 11.95 11.66 16.91
C LYS A 372 12.44 12.36 18.17
N TYR A 373 12.48 13.68 18.14
CA TYR A 373 12.75 14.52 19.30
C TYR A 373 11.44 15.16 19.77
N VAL A 374 11.11 14.98 21.03
CA VAL A 374 9.90 15.51 21.67
C VAL A 374 10.32 16.48 22.76
N GLN A 375 9.70 17.66 22.80
CA GLN A 375 9.84 18.62 23.87
C GLN A 375 8.47 19.16 24.26
N GLY A 376 8.16 19.20 25.55
CA GLY A 376 6.85 19.69 25.96
C GLY A 376 6.75 19.93 27.46
N LYS A 377 5.61 20.52 27.84
CA LYS A 377 5.26 20.81 29.23
C LYS A 377 4.14 19.88 29.68
N GLU A 378 4.37 19.19 30.79
CA GLU A 378 3.36 18.44 31.53
C GLU A 378 2.65 19.35 32.49
N HIS A 379 1.33 19.24 32.56
CA HIS A 379 0.48 19.75 33.63
C HIS A 379 -0.47 18.64 34.05
N SER A 380 -0.23 18.06 35.23
CA SER A 380 -0.99 16.93 35.76
C SER A 380 -1.74 17.33 37.04
N VAL A 381 -3.04 17.08 37.03
CA VAL A 381 -3.96 17.36 38.15
C VAL A 381 -4.60 16.07 38.62
N SER A 382 -4.58 15.82 39.93
CA SER A 382 -5.15 14.62 40.54
C SER A 382 -6.69 14.64 40.59
N GLY A 383 -7.32 13.51 40.23
CA GLY A 383 -8.74 13.24 40.47
C GLY A 383 -9.05 12.64 41.86
N SER A 384 -10.26 12.09 42.01
CA SER A 384 -10.69 11.47 43.25
C SER A 384 -10.04 10.11 43.51
N THR A 385 -9.67 9.38 42.48
CA THR A 385 -9.06 8.04 42.55
C THR A 385 -7.55 8.06 42.79
N SER A 386 -6.94 9.24 42.83
CA SER A 386 -5.51 9.40 43.09
C SER A 386 -5.18 9.25 44.57
N ALA A 387 -4.14 8.52 44.91
CA ALA A 387 -3.70 8.31 46.27
C ALA A 387 -3.25 9.61 46.97
N THR A 388 -2.77 10.57 46.21
CA THR A 388 -2.33 11.88 46.71
C THR A 388 -2.91 13.00 45.85
N LYS A 389 -3.20 14.15 46.49
CA LYS A 389 -3.60 15.34 45.72
C LYS A 389 -2.37 16.08 45.22
N TYR A 390 -2.38 16.49 43.93
CA TYR A 390 -1.33 17.24 43.29
C TYR A 390 -1.87 18.14 42.17
N ASP A 391 -1.16 19.22 41.96
CA ASP A 391 -1.17 20.06 40.78
C ASP A 391 0.29 20.23 40.39
N TYR A 392 0.71 19.61 39.28
CA TYR A 392 2.11 19.39 38.98
C TYR A 392 2.48 19.87 37.57
N HIS A 393 3.57 20.62 37.49
CA HIS A 393 4.10 21.13 36.23
C HIS A 393 5.55 20.67 36.05
N HIS A 394 5.89 20.16 34.85
CA HIS A 394 7.24 19.74 34.51
C HIS A 394 7.55 19.92 33.03
N LEU A 395 8.84 20.14 32.71
CA LEU A 395 9.34 20.17 31.35
C LEU A 395 9.96 18.83 31.01
N HIS A 396 9.53 18.25 29.90
CA HIS A 396 10.05 17.01 29.37
C HIS A 396 10.72 17.24 28.02
N ASN A 397 11.82 16.53 27.80
CA ASN A 397 12.41 16.35 26.49
C ASN A 397 13.00 14.95 26.38
N TRP A 398 12.88 14.35 25.19
CA TRP A 398 13.46 13.03 24.94
C TRP A 398 13.67 12.78 23.45
N LEU A 399 14.60 11.87 23.17
CA LEU A 399 14.83 11.29 21.86
C LEU A 399 14.21 9.90 21.81
N ASN A 400 13.56 9.61 20.69
CA ASN A 400 12.96 8.30 20.41
C ASN A 400 13.49 7.78 19.08
N LEU A 401 14.09 6.59 19.07
CA LEU A 401 14.61 5.92 17.88
C LEU A 401 13.84 4.63 17.67
N ASN A 402 13.31 4.43 16.47
CA ASN A 402 12.63 3.19 16.08
C ASN A 402 13.23 2.66 14.78
N ALA A 403 13.41 1.34 14.73
CA ALA A 403 13.80 0.62 13.53
C ALA A 403 12.91 -0.61 13.36
N GLU A 404 12.31 -0.77 12.20
CA GLU A 404 11.39 -1.87 11.88
C GLU A 404 11.78 -2.52 10.56
N ALA A 405 11.75 -3.84 10.54
CA ALA A 405 11.93 -4.66 9.35
C ALA A 405 10.82 -5.71 9.29
N HIS A 406 10.08 -5.76 8.19
CA HIS A 406 9.09 -6.80 7.90
C HIS A 406 9.33 -7.31 6.49
N ILE A 407 9.76 -8.54 6.35
CA ILE A 407 10.26 -9.11 5.10
C ILE A 407 9.60 -10.46 4.85
N PHE A 408 9.16 -10.70 3.61
CA PHE A 408 8.65 -12.00 3.17
C PHE A 408 9.68 -12.70 2.27
N PRO A 409 10.64 -13.45 2.84
CA PRO A 409 11.67 -14.15 2.06
C PRO A 409 11.11 -15.29 1.22
N ILE A 410 9.97 -15.85 1.60
CA ILE A 410 9.29 -16.89 0.83
C ILE A 410 7.89 -16.39 0.45
N HIS A 411 7.64 -16.32 -0.85
CA HIS A 411 6.32 -16.07 -1.42
C HIS A 411 6.12 -16.96 -2.63
N LYS A 412 5.31 -18.01 -2.45
CA LYS A 412 4.91 -18.96 -3.50
C LYS A 412 3.39 -18.93 -3.64
N LYS A 413 2.87 -19.55 -4.69
CA LYS A 413 1.43 -19.55 -5.04
C LYS A 413 0.51 -19.86 -3.84
N HIS A 414 0.90 -20.78 -2.95
CA HIS A 414 0.07 -21.23 -1.84
C HIS A 414 0.66 -20.99 -0.46
N ILE A 415 1.92 -20.58 -0.36
CA ILE A 415 2.62 -20.43 0.92
C ILE A 415 3.46 -19.18 0.92
N SER A 416 3.34 -18.40 2.00
CA SER A 416 4.23 -17.27 2.28
C SER A 416 4.77 -17.37 3.70
N PHE A 417 6.01 -16.95 3.88
CA PHE A 417 6.66 -16.87 5.18
C PHE A 417 7.23 -15.47 5.35
N GLY A 418 6.89 -14.83 6.48
CA GLY A 418 7.36 -13.50 6.84
C GLY A 418 8.17 -13.51 8.13
N ILE A 419 9.10 -12.57 8.23
CA ILE A 419 9.90 -12.29 9.42
C ILE A 419 9.70 -10.81 9.76
N HIS A 420 9.42 -10.54 11.02
CA HIS A 420 9.26 -9.19 11.56
C HIS A 420 10.27 -8.93 12.67
N GLY A 421 10.86 -7.75 12.67
CA GLY A 421 11.75 -7.26 13.73
C GLY A 421 11.46 -5.79 14.03
N LEU A 422 11.42 -5.43 15.30
CA LEU A 422 11.22 -4.06 15.76
C LEU A 422 12.15 -3.78 16.93
N ALA A 423 12.88 -2.68 16.87
CA ALA A 423 13.68 -2.15 17.95
C ALA A 423 13.24 -0.71 18.25
N SER A 424 13.04 -0.40 19.51
CA SER A 424 12.62 0.92 19.98
C SER A 424 13.44 1.34 21.19
N VAL A 425 13.97 2.57 21.14
CA VAL A 425 14.77 3.16 22.22
C VAL A 425 14.31 4.59 22.46
N SER A 426 13.92 4.89 23.72
CA SER A 426 13.49 6.21 24.15
C SER A 426 14.26 6.63 25.40
N SER A 427 14.64 7.90 25.46
CA SER A 427 15.19 8.54 26.65
C SER A 427 14.13 9.28 27.47
N GLN A 428 12.84 8.92 27.32
CA GLN A 428 11.73 9.55 28.00
C GLN A 428 11.90 9.52 29.51
N SER A 429 11.73 10.66 30.15
CA SER A 429 11.66 10.80 31.60
C SER A 429 10.29 10.39 32.14
N LEU A 430 10.24 10.09 33.43
CA LEU A 430 8.98 9.76 34.11
C LEU A 430 8.07 11.01 34.20
N PHE A 431 6.80 10.85 33.92
CA PHE A 431 5.74 11.82 34.21
C PHE A 431 5.33 11.72 35.69
N LYS A 432 4.42 12.59 36.11
CA LYS A 432 4.01 12.70 37.53
C LYS A 432 3.51 11.39 38.13
N ASN A 433 2.84 10.55 37.36
CA ASN A 433 2.31 9.27 37.83
C ASN A 433 2.55 8.14 36.82
N TYR A 434 2.25 6.91 37.25
CA TYR A 434 2.44 5.69 36.47
C TYR A 434 1.70 5.75 35.14
N THR A 435 0.38 6.07 35.16
CA THR A 435 -0.45 6.06 33.95
C THR A 435 -0.03 7.13 32.97
N ALA A 436 0.26 8.37 33.42
CA ALA A 436 0.77 9.43 32.54
C ALA A 436 2.10 9.06 31.87
N THR A 437 3.01 8.44 32.63
CA THR A 437 4.27 7.95 32.08
C THR A 437 4.01 6.88 31.00
N LEU A 438 3.16 5.90 31.33
CA LEU A 438 2.87 4.76 30.47
C LEU A 438 2.18 5.18 29.15
N LEU A 439 1.32 6.19 29.19
CA LEU A 439 0.62 6.73 28.02
C LEU A 439 1.58 7.32 26.98
N ASN A 440 2.70 7.83 27.41
CA ASN A 440 3.72 8.43 26.54
C ASN A 440 4.85 7.48 26.13
N LEU A 441 4.92 6.25 26.70
CA LEU A 441 5.90 5.24 26.32
C LEU A 441 5.59 4.64 24.93
N ASN A 442 6.66 4.16 24.29
CA ASN A 442 6.54 3.40 23.06
C ASN A 442 5.74 2.11 23.31
N ALA A 443 4.80 1.83 22.42
CA ALA A 443 3.96 0.66 22.47
C ALA A 443 4.28 -0.30 21.32
N PHE A 444 4.29 -1.58 21.60
CA PHE A 444 4.42 -2.64 20.62
C PHE A 444 3.07 -2.96 19.97
N HIS A 445 2.98 -2.82 18.66
CA HIS A 445 1.73 -2.98 17.89
C HIS A 445 1.92 -3.83 16.62
N ALA A 446 2.52 -5.02 16.73
CA ALA A 446 2.76 -5.89 15.58
C ALA A 446 1.47 -6.42 14.94
N LEU A 447 0.41 -6.59 15.72
CA LEU A 447 -0.91 -6.94 15.22
C LEU A 447 -1.82 -5.70 15.17
N PRO A 448 -2.65 -5.51 14.13
CA PRO A 448 -3.58 -4.38 14.06
C PRO A 448 -4.49 -4.26 15.28
N ASP A 449 -4.92 -5.39 15.84
CA ASP A 449 -5.80 -5.43 17.02
C ASP A 449 -5.16 -4.84 18.28
N LEU A 450 -3.84 -4.95 18.45
CA LEU A 450 -3.12 -4.36 19.59
C LEU A 450 -3.29 -2.84 19.69
N GLN A 451 -3.53 -2.16 18.58
CA GLN A 451 -3.78 -0.71 18.57
C GLN A 451 -5.11 -0.32 19.21
N THR A 452 -6.02 -1.28 19.37
CA THR A 452 -7.36 -1.07 19.95
C THR A 452 -7.44 -1.36 21.45
N PHE A 453 -6.32 -1.77 22.04
CA PHE A 453 -6.20 -2.04 23.46
C PHE A 453 -5.21 -1.08 24.13
N PHE A 454 -5.46 -0.80 25.38
CA PHE A 454 -4.46 -0.21 26.26
C PHE A 454 -3.83 -1.32 27.09
N LEU A 455 -2.65 -1.78 26.65
CA LEU A 455 -1.91 -2.90 27.24
C LEU A 455 -0.60 -2.39 27.85
N PRO A 456 -0.56 -2.19 29.18
CA PRO A 456 0.63 -1.72 29.90
C PRO A 456 1.87 -2.59 29.66
N GLU A 457 1.68 -3.89 29.63
CA GLU A 457 2.73 -4.92 29.49
C GLU A 457 3.49 -4.86 28.16
N TYR A 458 2.89 -4.27 27.10
CA TYR A 458 3.53 -4.08 25.79
C TYR A 458 4.04 -2.66 25.59
N ARG A 459 4.30 -1.93 26.69
CA ARG A 459 4.84 -0.57 26.68
C ARG A 459 6.14 -0.49 27.45
N SER A 460 7.15 0.06 26.81
CA SER A 460 8.48 0.22 27.42
C SER A 460 9.23 1.37 26.75
N PRO A 461 10.11 2.08 27.49
CA PRO A 461 10.99 3.06 26.86
C PRO A 461 11.96 2.41 25.89
N GLN A 462 12.36 1.16 26.15
CA GLN A 462 13.37 0.47 25.34
C GLN A 462 12.98 -1.01 25.22
N PHE A 463 12.81 -1.50 23.99
CA PHE A 463 12.49 -2.89 23.73
C PHE A 463 12.98 -3.36 22.36
N ILE A 464 13.10 -4.66 22.22
CA ILE A 464 13.22 -5.36 20.95
C ILE A 464 12.06 -6.34 20.81
N SER A 465 11.65 -6.58 19.59
CA SER A 465 10.64 -7.60 19.26
C SER A 465 11.02 -8.34 17.99
N GLY A 466 10.76 -9.63 17.97
CA GLY A 466 10.91 -10.47 16.80
C GLY A 466 9.67 -11.31 16.58
N GLY A 467 9.33 -11.58 15.33
CA GLY A 467 8.15 -12.39 15.02
C GLY A 467 8.20 -13.06 13.68
N ILE A 468 7.30 -14.00 13.49
CA ILE A 468 7.12 -14.77 12.26
C ILE A 468 5.67 -14.77 11.83
N ASN A 469 5.48 -14.86 10.52
CA ASN A 469 4.17 -14.94 9.88
C ASN A 469 4.17 -16.19 8.98
N LEU A 470 3.30 -17.13 9.25
CA LEU A 470 3.06 -18.31 8.42
C LEU A 470 1.72 -18.14 7.71
N ILE A 471 1.73 -18.19 6.39
CA ILE A 471 0.53 -17.94 5.59
C ILE A 471 0.36 -19.07 4.58
N VAL A 472 -0.84 -19.63 4.56
CA VAL A 472 -1.27 -20.60 3.56
C VAL A 472 -2.46 -20.01 2.81
N SER A 473 -2.35 -19.89 1.47
CA SER A 473 -3.41 -19.40 0.58
C SER A 473 -3.99 -20.58 -0.22
N PRO A 474 -4.98 -21.30 0.32
CA PRO A 474 -5.51 -22.51 -0.32
C PRO A 474 -6.23 -22.21 -1.63
N ILE A 475 -6.92 -21.09 -1.70
CA ILE A 475 -7.62 -20.58 -2.87
C ILE A 475 -7.39 -19.08 -3.03
N LYS A 476 -7.68 -18.55 -4.21
CA LYS A 476 -7.57 -17.11 -4.50
C LYS A 476 -8.41 -16.30 -3.49
N HIS A 477 -7.81 -15.22 -2.96
CA HIS A 477 -8.41 -14.31 -1.98
C HIS A 477 -8.65 -14.85 -0.56
N VAL A 478 -8.22 -16.08 -0.23
CA VAL A 478 -8.33 -16.63 1.12
C VAL A 478 -6.94 -16.93 1.68
N ASP A 479 -6.64 -16.34 2.83
CA ASP A 479 -5.39 -16.58 3.56
C ASP A 479 -5.72 -17.18 4.95
N LEU A 480 -5.10 -18.32 5.27
CA LEU A 480 -5.00 -18.85 6.62
C LEU A 480 -3.65 -18.43 7.17
N ARG A 481 -3.66 -17.73 8.29
CA ARG A 481 -2.48 -17.06 8.81
C ARG A 481 -2.25 -17.38 10.27
N ALA A 482 -1.01 -17.67 10.64
CA ALA A 482 -0.54 -17.78 12.01
C ALA A 482 0.60 -16.78 12.22
N ASP A 483 0.42 -15.87 13.15
CA ASP A 483 1.35 -14.81 13.51
C ASP A 483 1.80 -15.00 14.95
N GLY A 484 3.10 -14.93 15.20
CA GLY A 484 3.66 -15.04 16.54
C GLY A 484 4.78 -14.02 16.73
N TYR A 485 4.77 -13.32 17.86
CA TYR A 485 5.75 -12.27 18.18
C TYR A 485 6.21 -12.41 19.63
N LEU A 486 7.50 -12.21 19.84
CA LEU A 486 8.13 -12.06 21.15
C LEU A 486 8.43 -10.59 21.38
N PHE A 487 7.99 -10.08 22.52
CA PHE A 487 8.30 -8.73 23.00
C PHE A 487 9.24 -8.84 24.19
N GLN A 488 10.42 -8.22 24.09
CA GLN A 488 11.44 -8.18 25.14
C GLN A 488 11.75 -6.74 25.52
N PRO A 489 11.19 -6.22 26.61
CA PRO A 489 11.58 -4.92 27.14
C PRO A 489 12.98 -4.98 27.75
N PHE A 490 13.73 -3.90 27.62
CA PHE A 490 14.99 -3.73 28.33
C PHE A 490 14.72 -3.41 29.82
N LYS A 491 13.75 -2.53 30.07
CA LYS A 491 13.17 -2.22 31.38
C LYS A 491 11.67 -1.99 31.22
N GLN A 492 10.86 -2.53 32.11
CA GLN A 492 9.42 -2.31 32.12
C GLN A 492 9.05 -1.33 33.23
N LEU A 493 8.08 -0.47 32.99
CA LEU A 493 7.52 0.40 34.00
C LEU A 493 6.60 -0.46 34.91
N THR A 494 6.86 -0.44 36.21
CA THR A 494 6.10 -1.19 37.22
C THR A 494 5.59 -0.26 38.30
N GLN A 495 4.40 -0.54 38.80
CA GLN A 495 3.82 0.16 39.95
C GLN A 495 3.83 -0.79 41.17
N LYS A 496 4.20 -0.27 42.33
CA LYS A 496 4.20 -0.98 43.61
C LYS A 496 2.86 -0.76 44.32
N ASP A 497 2.59 -1.60 45.34
CA ASP A 497 1.37 -1.54 46.11
C ASP A 497 1.22 -0.22 46.89
N ASP A 498 2.31 0.46 47.21
CA ASP A 498 2.32 1.77 47.86
C ASP A 498 2.05 2.95 46.89
N GLY A 499 1.73 2.66 45.63
CA GLY A 499 1.51 3.65 44.58
C GLY A 499 2.77 4.26 43.99
N THR A 500 3.95 3.94 44.50
CA THR A 500 5.22 4.33 43.87
C THR A 500 5.44 3.51 42.58
N PHE A 501 6.13 4.09 41.62
CA PHE A 501 6.41 3.44 40.36
C PHE A 501 7.86 3.68 39.93
N GLY A 502 8.35 2.80 39.08
CA GLY A 502 9.71 2.85 38.57
C GLY A 502 9.99 1.73 37.60
N TYR A 503 11.24 1.59 37.20
CA TYR A 503 11.60 0.58 36.24
C TYR A 503 11.98 -0.75 36.90
N SER A 504 11.57 -1.86 36.27
CA SER A 504 11.98 -3.21 36.64
C SER A 504 13.49 -3.42 36.51
N PRO A 505 14.05 -4.51 37.05
CA PRO A 505 15.37 -5.01 36.64
C PRO A 505 15.44 -5.23 35.13
N LEU A 506 16.70 -5.28 34.61
CA LEU A 506 16.94 -5.49 33.18
C LEU A 506 16.38 -6.81 32.68
N PHE A 507 15.83 -6.79 31.45
CA PHE A 507 15.32 -7.96 30.73
C PHE A 507 14.22 -8.75 31.43
N LYS A 508 13.43 -8.09 32.29
CA LYS A 508 12.20 -8.65 32.87
C LYS A 508 10.98 -8.10 32.17
N GLY A 509 9.91 -8.91 32.08
CA GLY A 509 8.65 -8.55 31.46
C GLY A 509 8.53 -8.97 30.01
N GLU A 510 9.23 -10.05 29.62
CA GLU A 510 9.05 -10.69 28.34
C GLU A 510 7.60 -11.14 28.14
N SER A 511 7.09 -11.00 26.94
CA SER A 511 5.73 -11.38 26.60
C SER A 511 5.61 -11.87 25.17
N ILE A 512 4.66 -12.76 24.94
CA ILE A 512 4.35 -13.31 23.62
C ILE A 512 3.02 -12.76 23.17
N VAL A 513 2.91 -12.49 21.88
CA VAL A 513 1.64 -12.19 21.22
C VAL A 513 1.47 -13.16 20.07
N ALA A 514 0.33 -13.80 19.97
CA ALA A 514 0.02 -14.67 18.85
C ALA A 514 -1.40 -14.45 18.33
N ALA A 515 -1.59 -14.76 17.04
CA ALA A 515 -2.90 -14.76 16.42
C ALA A 515 -2.98 -15.83 15.34
N ALA A 516 -4.12 -16.52 15.28
CA ALA A 516 -4.50 -17.38 14.17
C ALA A 516 -5.70 -16.78 13.47
N SER A 517 -5.60 -16.55 12.16
CA SER A 517 -6.62 -15.83 11.39
C SER A 517 -7.00 -16.56 10.11
N ALA A 518 -8.29 -16.56 9.78
CA ALA A 518 -8.80 -16.84 8.45
C ALA A 518 -9.27 -15.51 7.82
N ILE A 519 -8.71 -15.16 6.68
CA ILE A 519 -8.93 -13.86 6.04
C ILE A 519 -9.43 -14.07 4.61
N TYR A 520 -10.59 -13.51 4.30
CA TYR A 520 -11.10 -13.40 2.92
C TYR A 520 -10.92 -11.96 2.43
N HIS A 521 -10.13 -11.78 1.38
CA HIS A 521 -9.85 -10.48 0.77
C HIS A 521 -10.93 -10.12 -0.25
N SER A 522 -11.99 -9.45 0.20
CA SER A 522 -13.02 -8.94 -0.72
C SER A 522 -12.58 -7.62 -1.37
N PRO A 523 -13.20 -7.21 -2.49
CA PRO A 523 -12.91 -5.92 -3.15
C PRO A 523 -13.15 -4.69 -2.27
N ILE A 524 -14.01 -4.80 -1.26
CA ILE A 524 -14.40 -3.70 -0.36
C ILE A 524 -13.73 -3.77 1.02
N GLY A 525 -12.92 -4.80 1.28
CA GLY A 525 -12.18 -4.96 2.54
C GLY A 525 -12.08 -6.41 2.99
N PRO A 526 -11.16 -6.72 3.91
CA PRO A 526 -10.99 -8.08 4.43
C PRO A 526 -12.12 -8.46 5.39
N LEU A 527 -12.66 -9.66 5.20
CA LEU A 527 -13.44 -10.39 6.22
C LEU A 527 -12.48 -11.26 7.00
N ARG A 528 -12.48 -11.16 8.31
CA ARG A 528 -11.51 -11.81 9.16
C ARG A 528 -12.16 -12.49 10.36
N LEU A 529 -11.78 -13.74 10.58
CA LEU A 529 -11.98 -14.49 11.82
C LEU A 529 -10.61 -14.66 12.47
N THR A 530 -10.45 -14.22 13.70
CA THR A 530 -9.15 -14.26 14.39
C THR A 530 -9.34 -14.81 15.80
N LEU A 531 -8.48 -15.74 16.18
CA LEU A 531 -8.23 -16.14 17.55
C LEU A 531 -6.95 -15.45 18.01
N ASN A 532 -7.05 -14.53 18.93
CA ASN A 532 -5.93 -13.79 19.51
C ASN A 532 -5.50 -14.39 20.83
N TYR A 533 -4.19 -14.40 21.10
CA TYR A 533 -3.59 -14.84 22.34
C TYR A 533 -2.70 -13.74 22.94
N PHE A 534 -3.15 -13.19 24.07
CA PHE A 534 -2.44 -12.18 24.87
C PHE A 534 -2.32 -12.68 26.31
N PRO A 535 -1.23 -13.35 26.69
CA PRO A 535 -1.11 -14.09 27.95
C PRO A 535 -1.23 -13.22 29.21
N GLN A 536 -0.98 -11.92 29.09
CA GLN A 536 -1.01 -10.98 30.21
C GLN A 536 -2.43 -10.47 30.53
N GLN A 537 -3.42 -10.82 29.74
CA GLN A 537 -4.81 -10.42 29.97
C GLN A 537 -5.55 -11.42 30.85
N ALA A 538 -6.59 -10.95 31.55
CA ALA A 538 -7.44 -11.80 32.38
C ALA A 538 -8.06 -12.96 31.57
N GLU A 539 -8.42 -12.70 30.31
CA GLU A 539 -8.82 -13.70 29.33
C GLU A 539 -7.78 -13.74 28.21
N PRO A 540 -6.79 -14.64 28.28
CA PRO A 540 -5.67 -14.68 27.35
C PRO A 540 -6.07 -14.97 25.91
N LEU A 541 -7.11 -15.76 25.71
CA LEU A 541 -7.62 -16.16 24.40
C LEU A 541 -8.96 -15.48 24.15
N TYR A 542 -9.09 -14.80 23.01
CA TYR A 542 -10.38 -14.29 22.57
C TYR A 542 -10.56 -14.41 21.07
N PHE A 543 -11.78 -14.69 20.70
CA PHE A 543 -12.21 -14.79 19.31
C PHE A 543 -12.76 -13.45 18.83
N GLN A 544 -12.41 -13.06 17.62
CA GLN A 544 -12.91 -11.83 17.00
C GLN A 544 -13.31 -12.07 15.55
N PHE A 545 -14.50 -11.60 15.20
CA PHE A 545 -14.90 -11.38 13.82
C PHE A 545 -14.72 -9.90 13.47
N SER A 546 -14.23 -9.61 12.27
CA SER A 546 -14.18 -8.23 11.75
C SER A 546 -14.29 -8.17 10.25
N PHE A 547 -14.85 -7.05 9.76
CA PHE A 547 -14.90 -6.69 8.36
C PHE A 547 -14.37 -5.28 8.18
N GLY A 548 -13.39 -5.12 7.28
CA GLY A 548 -12.71 -3.84 7.03
C GLY A 548 -11.33 -3.73 7.65
N TYR A 549 -10.78 -2.52 7.64
CA TYR A 549 -9.41 -2.23 8.08
C TYR A 549 -9.41 -1.44 9.39
N ILE A 550 -8.49 -1.78 10.29
CA ILE A 550 -8.18 -0.98 11.48
C ILE A 550 -7.18 0.10 11.07
N ILE A 551 -7.67 1.30 10.77
CA ILE A 551 -6.84 2.43 10.34
C ILE A 551 -7.18 3.64 11.21
N PHE A 552 -6.16 4.36 11.63
CA PHE A 552 -6.25 5.60 12.40
C PHE A 552 -5.41 6.69 11.75
N ASN A 553 -5.74 7.95 11.99
CA ASN A 553 -4.80 9.04 11.72
C ASN A 553 -3.57 8.91 12.62
N ASP A 554 -2.45 9.47 12.17
CA ASP A 554 -1.20 9.45 12.95
C ASP A 554 -1.43 10.07 14.34
N ARG A 555 -0.70 9.57 15.32
CA ARG A 555 -0.67 10.16 16.65
C ARG A 555 0.33 11.31 16.73
N ALA A 556 0.13 12.21 17.68
CA ALA A 556 0.98 13.38 17.81
C ALA A 556 2.43 13.02 18.15
N THR A 557 2.63 12.19 19.18
CA THR A 557 3.95 11.86 19.74
C THR A 557 4.44 10.43 19.44
N ARG A 558 3.59 9.57 18.84
CA ARG A 558 3.90 8.15 18.58
C ARG A 558 4.10 7.84 17.11
#